data_5eacabfdcea5f438500fb395faa87183
#
_entry.id   5eacabfdcea5f438500fb395faa87183
#
_cell.length_a   1.000
_cell.length_b   1.000
_cell.length_c   1.000
_cell.angle_alpha   90.00
_cell.angle_beta   90.00
_cell.angle_gamma   90.00
#
_symmetry.space_group_name_H-M   'P 1'
#
loop_
_entity.id
_entity.type
_entity.pdbx_description
1 polymer ?
#
loop_
_entity_poly.entity_id
_entity_poly.type
_entity_poly.pdbx_seq_one_letter_code
_entity_poly.pdbx_strand_id
1 'polypeptide(L)'
;KLAAIRKWHRLRKHPDPGHDEAVRLVLEGIKRSIGTEPQQAPAFEIDTYKQSVRAIPATPTGLRDRAMLLVCFAGAFRRSELVALDIESVQFTRQGAVLSYRGSKTNQHGH
;
A
#
# COMPACT_ATOMS: atom_id res chain seq x y z
N LYS A 1 2.80 13.36 10.26
CA LYS A 1 3.41 13.55 11.60
C LYS A 1 2.44 14.21 12.57
N LEU A 2 1.74 15.31 12.23
CA LEU A 2 0.78 15.98 13.12
C LEU A 2 -0.33 15.05 13.63
N ALA A 3 -0.87 14.18 12.75
CA ALA A 3 -1.91 13.22 13.12
C ALA A 3 -1.48 12.27 14.27
N ALA A 4 -0.21 11.86 14.29
CA ALA A 4 0.34 11.03 15.36
C ALA A 4 0.43 11.80 16.68
N ILE A 5 0.86 13.07 16.64
CA ILE A 5 0.92 13.95 17.81
C ILE A 5 -0.47 14.16 18.39
N ARG A 6 -1.45 14.49 17.54
CA ARG A 6 -2.86 14.66 17.94
C ARG A 6 -3.43 13.37 18.57
N LYS A 7 -3.14 12.21 17.98
CA LYS A 7 -3.55 10.90 18.52
C LYS A 7 -2.92 10.68 19.91
N TRP A 8 -1.64 10.97 20.06
CA TRP A 8 -0.94 10.82 21.34
C TRP A 8 -1.53 11.71 22.43
N HIS A 9 -1.78 13.00 22.13
CA HIS A 9 -2.42 13.95 23.05
C HIS A 9 -3.80 13.43 23.51
N ARG A 10 -4.65 12.99 22.57
CA ARG A 10 -5.97 12.44 22.89
C ARG A 10 -5.88 11.20 23.80
N LEU A 11 -4.96 10.29 23.52
CA LEU A 11 -4.77 9.09 24.34
C LEU A 11 -4.33 9.42 25.78
N ARG A 12 -3.59 10.51 25.97
CA ARG A 12 -3.13 11.00 27.26
C ARG A 12 -4.07 12.02 27.91
N LYS A 13 -5.23 12.27 27.31
CA LYS A 13 -6.20 13.27 27.77
C LYS A 13 -5.62 14.70 27.87
N HIS A 14 -4.61 15.01 27.04
CA HIS A 14 -4.09 16.35 26.87
C HIS A 14 -4.87 17.12 25.82
N PRO A 15 -4.90 18.48 25.87
CA PRO A 15 -5.48 19.30 24.82
C PRO A 15 -4.86 18.95 23.45
N ASP A 16 -5.73 18.87 22.41
CA ASP A 16 -5.28 18.56 21.04
C ASP A 16 -4.64 19.80 20.41
N PRO A 17 -3.32 19.82 20.16
CA PRO A 17 -2.64 20.97 19.58
C PRO A 17 -3.11 21.32 18.17
N GLY A 18 -3.80 20.41 17.50
CA GLY A 18 -4.36 20.68 16.17
C GLY A 18 -5.58 21.61 16.18
N HIS A 19 -6.12 21.95 17.35
CA HIS A 19 -7.21 22.92 17.50
C HIS A 19 -6.69 24.32 17.87
N ASP A 20 -5.39 24.45 18.15
CA ASP A 20 -4.77 25.73 18.45
C ASP A 20 -4.64 26.56 17.16
N GLU A 21 -5.12 27.82 17.21
CA GLU A 21 -5.14 28.71 16.06
C GLU A 21 -3.72 29.07 15.59
N ALA A 22 -2.78 29.28 16.52
CA ALA A 22 -1.39 29.56 16.16
C ALA A 22 -0.74 28.38 15.43
N VAL A 23 -1.02 27.15 15.87
CA VAL A 23 -0.55 25.92 15.20
C VAL A 23 -1.15 25.80 13.80
N ARG A 24 -2.43 26.13 13.64
CA ARG A 24 -3.10 26.11 12.33
C ARG A 24 -2.47 27.12 11.37
N LEU A 25 -2.29 28.35 11.81
CA LEU A 25 -1.70 29.43 10.99
C LEU A 25 -0.28 29.09 10.54
N VAL A 26 0.55 28.56 11.45
CA VAL A 26 1.92 28.09 11.11
C VAL A 26 1.87 26.96 10.08
N LEU A 27 0.98 25.99 10.25
CA LEU A 27 0.85 24.88 9.30
C LEU A 27 0.37 25.35 7.92
N GLU A 28 -0.53 26.31 7.86
CA GLU A 28 -0.96 26.90 6.60
C GLU A 28 0.18 27.69 5.93
N GLY A 29 0.95 28.42 6.70
CA GLY A 29 2.16 29.10 6.20
C GLY A 29 3.17 28.11 5.62
N ILE A 30 3.45 27.02 6.32
CA ILE A 30 4.34 25.94 5.85
C ILE A 30 3.80 25.34 4.55
N LYS A 31 2.51 25.03 4.46
CA LYS A 31 1.89 24.48 3.25
C LYS A 31 2.02 25.43 2.06
N ARG A 32 1.85 26.74 2.26
CA ARG A 32 2.03 27.74 1.21
C ARG A 32 3.47 27.84 0.73
N SER A 33 4.43 27.74 1.66
CA SER A 33 5.86 27.88 1.35
C SER A 33 6.46 26.66 0.69
N ILE A 34 6.08 25.46 1.13
CA ILE A 34 6.65 24.18 0.65
C ILE A 34 5.81 23.57 -0.49
N GLY A 35 4.54 24.00 -0.60
CA GLY A 35 3.55 23.33 -1.44
C GLY A 35 2.97 22.08 -0.77
N THR A 36 1.86 21.62 -1.28
CA THR A 36 1.17 20.40 -0.78
C THR A 36 0.96 19.37 -1.89
N GLU A 37 1.46 19.64 -3.08
CA GLU A 37 1.33 18.69 -4.18
C GLU A 37 2.07 17.39 -3.84
N PRO A 38 1.37 16.26 -3.79
CA PRO A 38 2.02 14.98 -3.60
C PRO A 38 2.88 14.69 -4.82
N GLN A 39 4.17 14.46 -4.60
CA GLN A 39 5.06 13.99 -5.65
C GLN A 39 4.64 12.55 -5.99
N GLN A 40 3.84 12.42 -7.03
CA GLN A 40 3.41 11.11 -7.50
C GLN A 40 4.59 10.41 -8.18
N ALA A 41 4.77 9.13 -7.86
CA ALA A 41 5.68 8.30 -8.63
C ALA A 41 5.18 8.22 -10.09
N PRO A 42 6.10 8.23 -11.08
CA PRO A 42 5.72 8.06 -12.47
C PRO A 42 4.94 6.76 -12.66
N ALA A 43 3.97 6.78 -13.58
CA ALA A 43 3.21 5.59 -13.90
C ALA A 43 4.14 4.48 -14.40
N PHE A 44 3.93 3.26 -13.89
CA PHE A 44 4.71 2.10 -14.31
C PHE A 44 4.07 1.51 -15.57
N GLU A 45 4.70 1.75 -16.70
CA GLU A 45 4.20 1.32 -18.00
C GLU A 45 4.21 -0.21 -18.15
N ILE A 46 3.19 -0.75 -18.83
CA ILE A 46 3.00 -2.19 -19.01
C ILE A 46 4.18 -2.87 -19.71
N ASP A 47 4.84 -2.19 -20.63
CA ASP A 47 5.98 -2.77 -21.34
C ASP A 47 7.24 -2.82 -20.46
N THR A 48 7.47 -1.81 -19.63
CA THR A 48 8.51 -1.84 -18.59
C THR A 48 8.26 -2.97 -17.59
N TYR A 49 6.99 -3.17 -17.21
CA TYR A 49 6.59 -4.27 -16.34
C TYR A 49 6.90 -5.64 -16.99
N LYS A 50 6.50 -5.86 -18.24
CA LYS A 50 6.78 -7.11 -18.98
C LYS A 50 8.28 -7.38 -19.09
N GLN A 51 9.08 -6.36 -19.39
CA GLN A 51 10.54 -6.47 -19.44
C GLN A 51 11.12 -6.87 -18.09
N SER A 52 10.67 -6.23 -17.01
CA SER A 52 11.10 -6.54 -15.65
C SER A 52 10.79 -7.99 -15.28
N VAL A 53 9.58 -8.48 -15.57
CA VAL A 53 9.18 -9.87 -15.31
C VAL A 53 10.03 -10.86 -16.12
N ARG A 54 10.34 -10.54 -17.38
CA ARG A 54 11.17 -11.39 -18.25
C ARG A 54 12.62 -11.45 -17.81
N ALA A 55 13.15 -10.35 -17.24
CA ALA A 55 14.54 -10.26 -16.76
C ALA A 55 14.80 -11.10 -15.49
N ILE A 56 13.76 -11.54 -14.78
CA ILE A 56 13.91 -12.36 -13.57
C ILE A 56 14.41 -13.76 -13.98
N PRO A 57 15.55 -14.23 -13.40
CA PRO A 57 16.12 -15.53 -13.74
C PRO A 57 15.20 -16.70 -13.34
N ALA A 58 15.29 -17.83 -14.04
CA ALA A 58 14.49 -19.03 -13.78
C ALA A 58 15.07 -19.89 -12.62
N THR A 59 15.46 -19.25 -11.53
CA THR A 59 15.81 -19.89 -10.26
C THR A 59 14.59 -20.07 -9.37
N PRO A 60 14.61 -20.92 -8.33
CA PRO A 60 13.49 -21.04 -7.39
C PRO A 60 13.05 -19.69 -6.79
N THR A 61 14.01 -18.88 -6.39
CA THR A 61 13.76 -17.51 -5.89
C THR A 61 13.16 -16.63 -6.98
N GLY A 62 13.72 -16.66 -8.19
CA GLY A 62 13.22 -15.88 -9.32
C GLY A 62 11.81 -16.30 -9.75
N LEU A 63 11.48 -17.58 -9.71
CA LEU A 63 10.12 -18.06 -9.99
C LEU A 63 9.12 -17.51 -8.95
N ARG A 64 9.48 -17.53 -7.66
CA ARG A 64 8.69 -16.90 -6.60
C ARG A 64 8.48 -15.43 -6.86
N ASP A 65 9.55 -14.69 -7.13
CA ASP A 65 9.51 -13.24 -7.33
C ASP A 65 8.69 -12.87 -8.57
N ARG A 66 8.80 -13.66 -9.64
CA ARG A 66 7.97 -13.53 -10.84
C ARG A 66 6.50 -13.77 -10.53
N ALA A 67 6.16 -14.82 -9.78
CA ALA A 67 4.79 -15.10 -9.37
C ALA A 67 4.21 -13.98 -8.52
N MET A 68 4.99 -13.45 -7.55
CA MET A 68 4.59 -12.32 -6.71
C MET A 68 4.30 -11.06 -7.54
N LEU A 69 5.15 -10.72 -8.51
CA LEU A 69 4.93 -9.59 -9.39
C LEU A 69 3.67 -9.76 -10.23
N LEU A 70 3.48 -10.93 -10.84
CA LEU A 70 2.31 -11.23 -11.67
C LEU A 70 1.01 -11.13 -10.86
N VAL A 71 0.98 -11.74 -9.68
CA VAL A 71 -0.19 -11.71 -8.79
C VAL A 71 -0.45 -10.29 -8.29
N CYS A 72 0.59 -9.57 -7.89
CA CYS A 72 0.47 -8.19 -7.41
C CYS A 72 -0.12 -7.27 -8.49
N PHE A 73 0.36 -7.40 -9.72
CA PHE A 73 -0.12 -6.59 -10.84
C PHE A 73 -1.55 -6.96 -11.24
N ALA A 74 -1.85 -8.25 -11.42
CA ALA A 74 -3.16 -8.71 -11.87
C ALA A 74 -4.27 -8.45 -10.83
N GLY A 75 -3.95 -8.61 -9.54
CA GLY A 75 -4.92 -8.43 -8.45
C GLY A 75 -4.89 -7.05 -7.81
N ALA A 76 -4.02 -6.13 -8.25
CA ALA A 76 -3.80 -4.82 -7.63
C ALA A 76 -3.60 -4.91 -6.10
N PHE A 77 -2.95 -5.98 -5.63
CA PHE A 77 -2.73 -6.24 -4.21
C PHE A 77 -1.80 -5.20 -3.58
N ARG A 78 -2.12 -4.81 -2.35
CA ARG A 78 -1.14 -4.12 -1.51
C ARG A 78 -0.05 -5.10 -1.08
N ARG A 79 1.15 -4.59 -0.82
CA ARG A 79 2.27 -5.42 -0.37
C ARG A 79 1.91 -6.33 0.82
N SER A 80 1.18 -5.80 1.81
CA SER A 80 0.75 -6.57 2.98
C SER A 80 -0.27 -7.65 2.65
N GLU A 81 -1.12 -7.43 1.66
CA GLU A 81 -2.10 -8.41 1.18
C GLU A 81 -1.41 -9.53 0.41
N LEU A 82 -0.46 -9.17 -0.45
CA LEU A 82 0.33 -10.15 -1.21
C LEU A 82 1.14 -11.09 -0.30
N VAL A 83 1.79 -10.54 0.74
CA VAL A 83 2.60 -11.33 1.68
C VAL A 83 1.73 -12.21 2.59
N ALA A 84 0.47 -11.87 2.78
CA ALA A 84 -0.49 -12.65 3.56
C ALA A 84 -1.21 -13.75 2.76
N LEU A 85 -0.89 -13.92 1.47
CA LEU A 85 -1.43 -15.02 0.67
C LEU A 85 -0.69 -16.31 1.01
N ASP A 86 -1.46 -17.32 1.41
CA ASP A 86 -0.99 -18.69 1.58
C ASP A 86 -1.32 -19.53 0.34
N ILE A 87 -0.68 -20.69 0.21
CA ILE A 87 -0.88 -21.58 -0.93
C ILE A 87 -2.33 -22.11 -1.00
N GLU A 88 -2.97 -22.26 0.16
CA GLU A 88 -4.38 -22.67 0.29
C GLU A 88 -5.35 -21.61 -0.25
N SER A 89 -4.88 -20.35 -0.34
CA SER A 89 -5.65 -19.23 -0.90
C SER A 89 -5.69 -19.26 -2.43
N VAL A 90 -4.91 -20.12 -3.08
CA VAL A 90 -4.76 -20.17 -4.52
C VAL A 90 -5.41 -21.44 -5.08
N GLN A 91 -6.44 -21.28 -5.91
CA GLN A 91 -7.07 -22.38 -6.63
C GLN A 91 -6.81 -22.24 -8.13
N PHE A 92 -6.14 -23.22 -8.72
CA PHE A 92 -5.91 -23.24 -10.16
C PHE A 92 -7.16 -23.80 -10.89
N THR A 93 -7.58 -23.10 -11.93
CA THR A 93 -8.70 -23.47 -12.79
C THR A 93 -8.23 -23.57 -14.24
N ARG A 94 -9.09 -24.08 -15.13
CA ARG A 94 -8.77 -24.12 -16.58
C ARG A 94 -8.60 -22.72 -17.19
N GLN A 95 -9.15 -21.67 -16.55
CA GLN A 95 -9.16 -20.29 -17.03
C GLN A 95 -8.09 -19.42 -16.35
N GLY A 96 -7.40 -19.95 -15.33
CA GLY A 96 -6.40 -19.19 -14.58
C GLY A 96 -6.33 -19.61 -13.11
N ALA A 97 -6.12 -18.64 -12.22
CA ALA A 97 -6.06 -18.86 -10.78
C ALA A 97 -7.10 -17.98 -10.06
N VAL A 98 -7.81 -18.57 -9.12
CA VAL A 98 -8.69 -17.87 -8.19
C VAL A 98 -7.91 -17.65 -6.89
N LEU A 99 -7.84 -16.41 -6.45
CA LEU A 99 -7.18 -16.01 -5.22
C LEU A 99 -8.24 -15.62 -4.19
N SER A 100 -8.26 -16.33 -3.06
CA SER A 100 -9.16 -16.04 -1.94
C SER A 100 -8.40 -15.29 -0.86
N TYR A 101 -8.70 -14.02 -0.64
CA TYR A 101 -8.05 -13.21 0.38
C TYR A 101 -9.04 -12.83 1.49
N ARG A 102 -8.73 -13.22 2.72
CA ARG A 102 -9.49 -12.86 3.93
C ARG A 102 -8.78 -11.69 4.62
N GLY A 103 -9.37 -10.51 4.62
CA GLY A 103 -8.87 -9.39 5.41
C GLY A 103 -8.38 -8.18 4.63
N SER A 104 -9.17 -7.67 3.68
CA SER A 104 -8.87 -6.36 3.09
C SER A 104 -9.01 -5.25 4.14
N LYS A 105 -8.31 -4.13 3.95
CA LYS A 105 -8.36 -2.96 4.85
C LYS A 105 -9.77 -2.38 4.99
N THR A 106 -10.65 -2.68 4.05
CA THR A 106 -12.07 -2.30 4.04
C THR A 106 -12.97 -3.34 4.70
N ASN A 107 -12.48 -4.56 4.91
CA ASN A 107 -13.23 -5.64 5.56
C ASN A 107 -12.42 -6.21 6.74
N GLN A 108 -12.20 -5.38 7.77
CA GLN A 108 -11.42 -5.74 8.96
C GLN A 108 -12.13 -6.74 9.89
N HIS A 109 -13.41 -7.01 9.65
CA HIS A 109 -14.23 -7.89 10.48
C HIS A 109 -14.65 -9.19 9.80
N GLY A 110 -14.06 -9.50 8.63
CA GLY A 110 -14.16 -10.79 7.93
C GLY A 110 -15.48 -11.54 8.08
N HIS A 111 -16.51 -11.12 7.35
CA HIS A 111 -17.70 -11.94 7.12
C HIS A 111 -17.55 -12.71 5.83
#